data_32bb1708c0bd500dbc4b697083480afd
#
_entry.id   32bb1708c0bd500dbc4b697083480afd
#
_cell.length_a   1.000
_cell.length_b   1.000
_cell.length_c   1.000
_cell.angle_alpha   90.00
_cell.angle_beta   90.00
_cell.angle_gamma   90.00
#
_symmetry.space_group_name_H-M   'P 1'
#
loop_
_entity.id
_entity.type
_entity.pdbx_description
1 polymer ?
#
loop_
_entity_poly.entity_id
_entity_poly.type
_entity_poly.pdbx_seq_one_letter_code
_entity_poly.pdbx_strand_id
1 'polypeptide(L)'
;MATLAVKTQILLGKRLANYRQMIFWFTGQPGSGKTTLGKALIERLDNAFHIDGDDLRGLSHNVDYSEQGRINNIRMAQSIAMYLDNKEQDVVVSIVAPYRWLREEFKERHKVNEIYLHTTEKRGKEQFFAKDYELPQDNFLDMDTTEVSVEDCINQIVKEFLE
;
A
#
# COMPACT_ATOMS: atom_id res chain seq x y z
N MET A 1 -3.76 28.01 7.60
CA MET A 1 -3.12 28.61 6.38
C MET A 1 -2.06 27.71 5.73
N ALA A 2 -1.39 26.80 6.47
CA ALA A 2 -0.41 25.84 5.87
C ALA A 2 -1.05 24.81 4.92
N THR A 3 -2.29 24.42 5.15
CA THR A 3 -2.99 23.35 4.42
C THR A 3 -3.23 23.64 2.94
N LEU A 4 -3.46 24.91 2.57
CA LEU A 4 -3.73 25.30 1.19
C LEU A 4 -2.45 25.34 0.34
N ALA A 5 -1.35 25.76 0.94
CA ALA A 5 -0.04 25.84 0.26
C ALA A 5 0.51 24.43 -0.03
N VAL A 6 0.34 23.48 0.88
CA VAL A 6 0.73 22.06 0.70
C VAL A 6 -0.11 21.42 -0.42
N LYS A 7 -1.45 21.61 -0.39
CA LYS A 7 -2.34 21.11 -1.46
C LYS A 7 -1.98 21.69 -2.83
N THR A 8 -1.64 22.98 -2.90
CA THR A 8 -1.29 23.63 -4.17
C THR A 8 0.07 23.17 -4.69
N GLN A 9 1.03 22.85 -3.83
CA GLN A 9 2.36 22.39 -4.24
C GLN A 9 2.36 20.92 -4.66
N ILE A 10 1.57 20.08 -4.00
CA ILE A 10 1.36 18.69 -4.43
C ILE A 10 0.63 18.64 -5.78
N LEU A 11 -0.38 19.51 -5.97
CA LEU A 11 -1.11 19.65 -7.24
C LEU A 11 -0.26 20.21 -8.40
N LEU A 12 0.82 20.93 -8.11
CA LEU A 12 1.72 21.52 -9.11
C LEU A 12 2.97 20.67 -9.39
N GLY A 13 3.05 19.46 -8.86
CA GLY A 13 4.19 18.57 -9.08
C GLY A 13 5.49 19.07 -8.47
N LYS A 14 5.44 19.96 -7.47
CA LYS A 14 6.63 20.46 -6.76
C LYS A 14 6.72 19.78 -5.40
N ARG A 15 7.72 18.95 -5.22
CA ARG A 15 8.06 18.40 -3.89
C ARG A 15 8.44 19.55 -2.94
N LEU A 16 7.92 19.49 -1.72
CA LEU A 16 8.37 20.37 -0.64
C LEU A 16 9.87 20.13 -0.38
N ALA A 17 10.61 21.18 -0.05
CA ALA A 17 12.07 21.12 0.20
C ALA A 17 12.48 20.10 1.28
N ASN A 18 11.54 19.66 2.13
CA ASN A 18 11.73 18.66 3.20
C ASN A 18 10.94 17.37 2.97
N TYR A 19 10.37 17.18 1.78
CA TYR A 19 9.64 15.95 1.48
C TYR A 19 10.62 14.77 1.40
N ARG A 20 10.36 13.75 2.21
CA ARG A 20 11.07 12.48 2.12
C ARG A 20 10.20 11.49 1.36
N GLN A 21 10.82 10.74 0.46
CA GLN A 21 10.16 9.63 -0.21
C GLN A 21 9.58 8.63 0.80
N MET A 22 8.49 7.97 0.40
CA MET A 22 7.72 7.11 1.28
C MET A 22 7.37 5.80 0.58
N ILE A 23 7.36 4.73 1.37
CA ILE A 23 6.74 3.46 0.99
C ILE A 23 5.36 3.41 1.66
N PHE A 24 4.30 3.34 0.84
CA PHE A 24 2.94 3.08 1.28
C PHE A 24 2.63 1.61 1.00
N TRP A 25 2.28 0.87 2.02
CA TRP A 25 2.04 -0.55 1.94
C TRP A 25 0.59 -0.88 2.26
N PHE A 26 -0.22 -1.09 1.24
CA PHE A 26 -1.59 -1.56 1.40
C PHE A 26 -1.61 -3.07 1.61
N THR A 27 -2.19 -3.51 2.71
CA THR A 27 -2.44 -4.91 3.06
C THR A 27 -3.91 -5.13 3.36
N GLY A 28 -4.40 -6.35 3.23
CA GLY A 28 -5.80 -6.72 3.46
C GLY A 28 -6.23 -7.86 2.54
N GLN A 29 -7.40 -8.41 2.80
CA GLN A 29 -7.95 -9.50 2.00
C GLN A 29 -8.21 -9.12 0.54
N PRO A 30 -8.28 -10.07 -0.39
CA PRO A 30 -8.77 -9.81 -1.75
C PRO A 30 -10.12 -9.09 -1.73
N GLY A 31 -10.28 -8.08 -2.59
CA GLY A 31 -11.51 -7.27 -2.63
C GLY A 31 -11.59 -6.12 -1.62
N SER A 32 -10.60 -5.92 -0.75
CA SER A 32 -10.61 -4.80 0.22
C SER A 32 -10.34 -3.42 -0.40
N GLY A 33 -9.95 -3.33 -1.67
CA GLY A 33 -9.75 -2.06 -2.38
C GLY A 33 -8.28 -1.65 -2.57
N LYS A 34 -7.31 -2.50 -2.26
CA LYS A 34 -5.86 -2.18 -2.33
C LYS A 34 -5.42 -1.63 -3.67
N THR A 35 -5.71 -2.33 -4.76
CA THR A 35 -5.32 -1.90 -6.12
C THR A 35 -5.99 -0.60 -6.51
N THR A 36 -7.27 -0.44 -6.20
CA THR A 36 -8.03 0.79 -6.50
C THR A 36 -7.45 1.99 -5.76
N LEU A 37 -7.24 1.86 -4.45
CA LEU A 37 -6.65 2.94 -3.65
C LEU A 37 -5.18 3.16 -4.00
N GLY A 38 -4.44 2.10 -4.32
CA GLY A 38 -3.05 2.22 -4.78
C GLY A 38 -2.94 3.08 -6.04
N LYS A 39 -3.76 2.84 -7.04
CA LYS A 39 -3.82 3.64 -8.28
C LYS A 39 -4.24 5.08 -7.99
N ALA A 40 -5.25 5.29 -7.17
CA ALA A 40 -5.70 6.63 -6.80
C ALA A 40 -4.65 7.42 -5.99
N LEU A 41 -3.89 6.75 -5.13
CA LEU A 41 -2.81 7.40 -4.39
C LEU A 41 -1.66 7.81 -5.31
N ILE A 42 -1.28 6.98 -6.29
CA ILE A 42 -0.28 7.33 -7.31
C ILE A 42 -0.62 8.64 -8.03
N GLU A 43 -1.90 8.87 -8.34
CA GLU A 43 -2.35 10.11 -8.98
C GLU A 43 -2.19 11.36 -8.08
N ARG A 44 -2.10 11.17 -6.76
CA ARG A 44 -1.87 12.26 -5.80
C ARG A 44 -0.39 12.49 -5.49
N LEU A 45 0.44 11.50 -5.75
CA LEU A 45 1.89 11.57 -5.54
C LEU A 45 2.57 11.96 -6.85
N ASP A 46 3.60 12.79 -6.76
CA ASP A 46 4.42 13.12 -7.92
C ASP A 46 5.52 12.06 -8.09
N ASN A 47 5.58 11.45 -9.28
CA ASN A 47 6.65 10.53 -9.63
C ASN A 47 6.73 9.26 -8.75
N ALA A 48 5.57 8.67 -8.44
CA ALA A 48 5.45 7.46 -7.63
C ALA A 48 5.29 6.20 -8.49
N PHE A 49 5.66 5.05 -7.94
CA PHE A 49 5.54 3.74 -8.59
C PHE A 49 4.54 2.86 -7.85
N HIS A 50 3.68 2.18 -8.61
CA HIS A 50 2.75 1.20 -8.06
C HIS A 50 3.27 -0.22 -8.26
N ILE A 51 3.33 -0.99 -7.18
CA ILE A 51 3.65 -2.41 -7.16
C ILE A 51 2.37 -3.15 -6.77
N ASP A 52 1.80 -3.90 -7.70
CA ASP A 52 0.62 -4.73 -7.45
C ASP A 52 1.02 -6.21 -7.33
N GLY A 53 0.49 -6.90 -6.32
CA GLY A 53 0.84 -8.29 -6.04
C GLY A 53 0.43 -9.26 -7.15
N ASP A 54 -0.67 -8.98 -7.85
CA ASP A 54 -1.12 -9.81 -8.97
C ASP A 54 -0.25 -9.57 -10.21
N ASP A 55 0.16 -8.33 -10.47
CA ASP A 55 1.11 -8.01 -11.53
C ASP A 55 2.45 -8.72 -11.30
N LEU A 56 2.96 -8.74 -10.07
CA LEU A 56 4.19 -9.46 -9.72
C LEU A 56 4.07 -10.96 -9.97
N ARG A 57 2.92 -11.55 -9.66
CA ARG A 57 2.67 -12.96 -9.96
C ARG A 57 2.69 -13.23 -11.45
N GLY A 58 2.10 -12.35 -12.25
CA GLY A 58 2.15 -12.42 -13.70
C GLY A 58 3.58 -12.36 -14.25
N LEU A 59 4.39 -11.43 -13.77
CA LEU A 59 5.79 -11.25 -14.19
C LEU A 59 6.69 -12.41 -13.79
N SER A 60 6.52 -12.95 -12.59
CA SER A 60 7.34 -14.05 -12.06
C SER A 60 6.81 -15.44 -12.42
N HIS A 61 5.65 -15.52 -13.09
CA HIS A 61 4.92 -16.78 -13.32
C HIS A 61 4.63 -17.56 -12.02
N ASN A 62 4.48 -16.86 -10.91
CA ASN A 62 4.20 -17.46 -9.60
C ASN A 62 2.70 -17.76 -9.47
N VAL A 63 2.32 -18.98 -9.76
CA VAL A 63 0.95 -19.49 -9.59
C VAL A 63 0.76 -20.22 -8.26
N ASP A 64 1.78 -20.25 -7.41
CA ASP A 64 1.77 -20.92 -6.11
C ASP A 64 1.13 -20.01 -5.05
N TYR A 65 -0.01 -20.43 -4.50
CA TYR A 65 -0.73 -19.78 -3.41
C TYR A 65 -0.51 -20.47 -2.05
N SER A 66 0.43 -21.40 -1.96
CA SER A 66 0.92 -21.94 -0.70
C SER A 66 1.57 -20.82 0.15
N GLU A 67 1.86 -21.12 1.41
CA GLU A 67 2.59 -20.21 2.28
C GLU A 67 3.91 -19.75 1.62
N GLN A 68 4.70 -20.68 1.09
CA GLN A 68 5.97 -20.36 0.45
C GLN A 68 5.79 -19.50 -0.81
N GLY A 69 4.80 -19.79 -1.64
CA GLY A 69 4.51 -19.00 -2.84
C GLY A 69 4.06 -17.59 -2.49
N ARG A 70 3.30 -17.41 -1.40
CA ARG A 70 2.92 -16.10 -0.87
C ARG A 70 4.12 -15.34 -0.31
N ILE A 71 4.98 -16.02 0.48
CA ILE A 71 6.22 -15.44 1.00
C ILE A 71 7.12 -14.93 -0.13
N ASN A 72 7.31 -15.73 -1.17
CA ASN A 72 8.13 -15.37 -2.33
C ASN A 72 7.59 -14.10 -3.02
N ASN A 73 6.27 -14.01 -3.20
CA ASN A 73 5.64 -12.83 -3.82
C ASN A 73 5.80 -11.57 -2.95
N ILE A 74 5.63 -11.70 -1.64
CA ILE A 74 5.81 -10.60 -0.68
C ILE A 74 7.28 -10.13 -0.67
N ARG A 75 8.24 -11.05 -0.63
CA ARG A 75 9.67 -10.73 -0.67
C ARG A 75 10.07 -10.02 -1.96
N MET A 76 9.48 -10.42 -3.08
CA MET A 76 9.70 -9.73 -4.36
C MET A 76 9.18 -8.29 -4.30
N ALA A 77 7.98 -8.08 -3.78
CA ALA A 77 7.41 -6.74 -3.60
C ALA A 77 8.28 -5.87 -2.69
N GLN A 78 8.75 -6.42 -1.56
CA GLN A 78 9.66 -5.73 -0.63
C GLN A 78 10.98 -5.33 -1.30
N SER A 79 11.58 -6.23 -2.06
CA SER A 79 12.86 -5.97 -2.76
C SER A 79 12.73 -4.87 -3.80
N ILE A 80 11.64 -4.85 -4.56
CA ILE A 80 11.38 -3.80 -5.55
C ILE A 80 11.09 -2.47 -4.86
N ALA A 81 10.28 -2.49 -3.80
CA ALA A 81 9.97 -1.29 -3.03
C ALA A 81 11.23 -0.65 -2.43
N MET A 82 12.10 -1.46 -1.84
CA MET A 82 13.39 -1.02 -1.31
C MET A 82 14.31 -0.45 -2.41
N TYR A 83 14.36 -1.10 -3.58
CA TYR A 83 15.16 -0.61 -4.70
C TYR A 83 14.71 0.78 -5.15
N LEU A 84 13.39 0.99 -5.28
CA LEU A 84 12.81 2.27 -5.70
C LEU A 84 12.98 3.35 -4.63
N ASP A 85 12.81 3.00 -3.35
CA ASP A 85 13.06 3.89 -2.22
C ASP A 85 14.52 4.39 -2.20
N ASN A 86 15.47 3.49 -2.46
CA ASN A 86 16.89 3.85 -2.62
C ASN A 86 17.17 4.76 -3.84
N LYS A 87 16.23 4.85 -4.78
CA LYS A 87 16.25 5.78 -5.92
C LYS A 87 15.45 7.05 -5.67
N GLU A 88 15.10 7.31 -4.42
CA GLU A 88 14.33 8.48 -4.00
C GLU A 88 12.96 8.57 -4.69
N GLN A 89 12.33 7.41 -4.94
CA GLN A 89 10.99 7.34 -5.51
C GLN A 89 9.97 7.01 -4.43
N ASP A 90 8.77 7.60 -4.54
CA ASP A 90 7.63 7.16 -3.77
C ASP A 90 7.12 5.83 -4.32
N VAL A 91 6.75 4.94 -3.42
CA VAL A 91 6.31 3.60 -3.77
C VAL A 91 4.98 3.29 -3.11
N VAL A 92 4.05 2.80 -3.87
CA VAL A 92 2.77 2.29 -3.38
C VAL A 92 2.71 0.80 -3.67
N VAL A 93 2.60 -0.02 -2.63
CA VAL A 93 2.47 -1.47 -2.74
C VAL A 93 1.04 -1.89 -2.42
N SER A 94 0.42 -2.66 -3.29
CA SER A 94 -0.91 -3.25 -3.11
C SER A 94 -0.80 -4.77 -3.14
N ILE A 95 -0.80 -5.40 -1.98
CA ILE A 95 -0.61 -6.85 -1.86
C ILE A 95 -1.35 -7.40 -0.62
N VAL A 96 -1.84 -8.63 -0.69
CA VAL A 96 -2.55 -9.26 0.45
C VAL A 96 -1.63 -9.33 1.67
N ALA A 97 -0.42 -9.84 1.52
CA ALA A 97 0.62 -9.94 2.57
C ALA A 97 0.07 -10.45 3.92
N PRO A 98 -0.43 -11.71 4.01
CA PRO A 98 -1.16 -12.17 5.18
C PRO A 98 -0.29 -12.37 6.43
N TYR A 99 1.01 -12.52 6.28
CA TYR A 99 1.91 -12.85 7.38
C TYR A 99 2.44 -11.58 8.05
N ARG A 100 2.00 -11.34 9.29
CA ARG A 100 2.39 -10.16 10.07
C ARG A 100 3.90 -10.07 10.24
N TRP A 101 4.59 -11.16 10.54
CA TRP A 101 6.02 -11.15 10.75
C TRP A 101 6.82 -10.62 9.56
N LEU A 102 6.38 -10.88 8.32
CA LEU A 102 7.01 -10.32 7.11
C LEU A 102 6.82 -8.80 7.00
N ARG A 103 5.64 -8.30 7.37
CA ARG A 103 5.35 -6.88 7.37
C ARG A 103 6.13 -6.16 8.46
N GLU A 104 6.16 -6.71 9.68
CA GLU A 104 6.92 -6.14 10.80
C GLU A 104 8.42 -6.13 10.51
N GLU A 105 9.00 -7.21 10.02
CA GLU A 105 10.42 -7.27 9.65
C GLU A 105 10.79 -6.17 8.62
N PHE A 106 9.91 -5.89 7.68
CA PHE A 106 10.12 -4.85 6.68
C PHE A 106 10.05 -3.44 7.29
N LYS A 107 9.08 -3.20 8.17
CA LYS A 107 8.95 -1.93 8.93
C LYS A 107 10.13 -1.65 9.86
N GLU A 108 10.74 -2.67 10.43
CA GLU A 108 11.94 -2.51 11.27
C GLU A 108 13.16 -2.00 10.49
N ARG A 109 13.24 -2.33 9.21
CA ARG A 109 14.39 -2.01 8.35
C ARG A 109 14.17 -0.79 7.48
N HIS A 110 12.93 -0.44 7.21
CA HIS A 110 12.54 0.62 6.29
C HIS A 110 11.41 1.46 6.86
N LYS A 111 11.37 2.73 6.45
CA LYS A 111 10.24 3.59 6.79
C LYS A 111 9.05 3.25 5.90
N VAL A 112 8.14 2.44 6.42
CA VAL A 112 6.94 1.97 5.73
C VAL A 112 5.70 2.50 6.41
N ASN A 113 4.81 3.11 5.64
CA ASN A 113 3.47 3.49 6.06
C ASN A 113 2.52 2.34 5.73
N GLU A 114 2.24 1.49 6.70
CA GLU A 114 1.33 0.35 6.54
C GLU A 114 -0.12 0.83 6.63
N ILE A 115 -0.94 0.43 5.67
CA ILE A 115 -2.36 0.74 5.61
C ILE A 115 -3.12 -0.58 5.48
N TYR A 116 -3.88 -0.92 6.52
CA TYR A 116 -4.71 -2.11 6.54
C TYR A 116 -6.12 -1.79 6.03
N LEU A 117 -6.50 -2.41 4.92
CA LEU A 117 -7.81 -2.26 4.31
C LEU A 117 -8.70 -3.43 4.65
N HIS A 118 -9.90 -3.13 5.11
CA HIS A 118 -10.95 -4.12 5.32
C HIS A 118 -12.32 -3.59 4.87
N THR A 119 -13.27 -4.49 4.72
CA THR A 119 -14.65 -4.15 4.35
C THR A 119 -15.59 -5.27 4.78
N THR A 120 -16.81 -4.90 5.13
CA THR A 120 -17.92 -5.85 5.36
C THR A 120 -18.72 -6.12 4.09
N GLU A 121 -18.47 -5.36 3.01
CA GLU A 121 -19.14 -5.58 1.73
C GLU A 121 -18.68 -6.88 1.06
N LYS A 122 -19.64 -7.58 0.48
CA LYS A 122 -19.36 -8.72 -0.40
C LYS A 122 -18.98 -8.22 -1.80
N ARG A 123 -17.73 -8.37 -2.17
CA ARG A 123 -17.19 -7.89 -3.44
C ARG A 123 -16.82 -9.01 -4.42
N GLY A 124 -17.28 -10.24 -4.15
CA GLY A 124 -17.10 -11.39 -5.02
C GLY A 124 -15.67 -11.96 -5.03
N LYS A 125 -14.90 -11.70 -4.00
CA LYS A 125 -13.51 -12.19 -3.83
C LYS A 125 -13.34 -13.06 -2.59
N GLU A 126 -14.41 -13.36 -1.86
CA GLU A 126 -14.37 -14.03 -0.55
C GLU A 126 -13.80 -15.45 -0.65
N GLN A 127 -14.00 -16.14 -1.79
CA GLN A 127 -13.43 -17.47 -2.04
C GLN A 127 -11.88 -17.48 -2.13
N PHE A 128 -11.28 -16.30 -2.35
CA PHE A 128 -9.83 -16.13 -2.45
C PHE A 128 -9.18 -15.64 -1.16
N PHE A 129 -9.94 -15.49 -0.09
CA PHE A 129 -9.43 -15.02 1.19
C PHE A 129 -8.28 -15.90 1.70
N ALA A 130 -7.23 -15.25 2.17
CA ALA A 130 -6.17 -15.91 2.90
C ALA A 130 -6.71 -16.31 4.28
N LYS A 131 -6.83 -17.61 4.54
CA LYS A 131 -7.38 -18.14 5.80
C LYS A 131 -6.47 -17.87 7.00
N ASP A 132 -5.19 -17.71 6.74
CA ASP A 132 -4.11 -17.45 7.68
C ASP A 132 -3.71 -15.98 7.76
N TYR A 133 -4.61 -15.06 7.38
CA TYR A 133 -4.34 -13.63 7.43
C TYR A 133 -4.24 -13.14 8.87
N GLU A 134 -3.08 -12.58 9.21
CA GLU A 134 -2.79 -12.02 10.53
C GLU A 134 -2.96 -10.50 10.50
N LEU A 135 -3.85 -9.98 11.35
CA LEU A 135 -4.09 -8.55 11.46
C LEU A 135 -2.83 -7.78 11.90
N PRO A 136 -2.60 -6.55 11.40
CA PRO A 136 -1.54 -5.69 11.93
C PRO A 136 -1.81 -5.39 13.42
N GLN A 137 -0.76 -5.07 14.17
CA GLN A 137 -0.85 -4.73 15.60
C GLN A 137 -0.35 -3.32 15.90
N ASP A 138 0.76 -2.93 15.29
CA ASP A 138 1.43 -1.67 15.63
C ASP A 138 1.75 -0.85 14.38
N ASN A 139 1.73 0.45 14.53
CA ASN A 139 2.17 1.42 13.52
C ASN A 139 1.53 1.18 12.13
N PHE A 140 0.21 1.22 12.07
CA PHE A 140 -0.56 1.11 10.83
C PHE A 140 -1.77 2.05 10.85
N LEU A 141 -2.22 2.42 9.68
CA LEU A 141 -3.51 3.09 9.49
C LEU A 141 -4.59 2.03 9.24
N ASP A 142 -5.57 1.97 10.13
CA ASP A 142 -6.76 1.14 9.94
C ASP A 142 -7.76 1.86 9.04
N MET A 143 -8.21 1.19 7.99
CA MET A 143 -9.11 1.79 7.01
C MET A 143 -10.24 0.84 6.61
N ASP A 144 -11.43 1.11 7.12
CA ASP A 144 -12.66 0.48 6.67
C ASP A 144 -13.12 1.14 5.35
N THR A 145 -13.18 0.35 4.30
CA THR A 145 -13.64 0.80 2.98
C THR A 145 -15.12 0.51 2.71
N THR A 146 -15.87 0.12 3.73
CA THR A 146 -17.31 -0.14 3.64
C THR A 146 -18.05 1.15 3.37
N GLU A 147 -18.74 1.25 2.22
CA GLU A 147 -19.52 2.44 1.83
C GLU A 147 -18.75 3.77 1.89
N VAL A 148 -17.40 3.72 1.76
CA VAL A 148 -16.54 4.91 1.74
C VAL A 148 -16.03 5.14 0.32
N SER A 149 -16.07 6.39 -0.13
CA SER A 149 -15.57 6.74 -1.46
C SER A 149 -14.04 6.61 -1.54
N VAL A 150 -13.53 6.34 -2.74
CA VAL A 150 -12.08 6.32 -3.01
C VAL A 150 -11.44 7.65 -2.62
N GLU A 151 -12.10 8.77 -2.94
CA GLU A 151 -11.59 10.11 -2.62
C GLU A 151 -11.47 10.34 -1.12
N ASP A 152 -12.46 9.93 -0.32
CA ASP A 152 -12.41 10.07 1.13
C ASP A 152 -11.31 9.20 1.76
N CYS A 153 -11.13 7.98 1.27
CA CYS A 153 -10.02 7.13 1.68
C CYS A 153 -8.66 7.80 1.37
N ILE A 154 -8.49 8.34 0.17
CA ILE A 154 -7.23 9.02 -0.21
C ILE A 154 -7.03 10.28 0.63
N ASN A 155 -8.07 11.06 0.89
CA ASN A 155 -7.96 12.25 1.75
C ASN A 155 -7.54 11.88 3.18
N GLN A 156 -8.00 10.75 3.72
CA GLN A 156 -7.55 10.26 5.02
C GLN A 156 -6.07 9.88 4.99
N ILE A 157 -5.58 9.19 3.95
CA ILE A 157 -4.17 8.83 3.80
C ILE A 157 -3.30 10.08 3.69
N VAL A 158 -3.70 11.05 2.88
CA VAL A 158 -2.98 12.32 2.69
C VAL A 158 -2.88 13.07 4.01
N LYS A 159 -3.98 13.15 4.76
CA LYS A 159 -3.99 13.81 6.07
C LYS A 159 -3.07 13.14 7.07
N GLU A 160 -3.03 11.81 7.09
CA GLU A 160 -2.22 11.05 8.04
C GLU A 160 -0.73 11.11 7.76
N PHE A 161 -0.32 11.04 6.50
CA PHE A 161 1.08 10.84 6.15
C PHE A 161 1.74 12.01 5.41
N LEU A 162 0.97 12.92 4.82
CA LEU A 162 1.49 13.98 3.95
C LEU A 162 1.23 15.40 4.46
N GLU A 163 0.40 15.59 5.47
CA GLU A 163 0.13 16.87 6.15
C GLU A 163 0.80 16.92 7.52
#